data_ac4a78a309ece84d1ed4b526018c8bb0
#
_entry.id   ac4a78a309ece84d1ed4b526018c8bb0
#
_cell.length_a   1.000
_cell.length_b   1.000
_cell.length_c   1.000
_cell.angle_alpha   90.00
_cell.angle_beta   90.00
_cell.angle_gamma   90.00
#
_symmetry.space_group_name_H-M   'P 1'
#
loop_
_entity.id
_entity.type
_entity.pdbx_description
1 polymer ?
#
loop_
_entity_poly.entity_id
_entity_poly.type
_entity_poly.pdbx_seq_one_letter_code
_entity_poly.pdbx_strand_id
1 'polypeptide(L)'
;PTLFRRERWSGFLYYSIDHTGFSTGIFLCCRDKDKYRPILKIFWKDLIYMNHYKVGIVGATGMVGQRFTLLLEKHPWFEVVALAASARNRGKTYAEACEGRWKMTVPMPEKYKDMVMYDATEDAEEIASKVDFIFCAVDMKKDEIRALEEKYAKLECPVCSNNSAHRMTPDVPMIIPEINADHAQIIPAQRKRLGTRRGFIAVKSNCSIQSYVPALTALMDYEPTEVAVCTYQAISGAGKTFETWPEMVDNVIPYIGGEEEKSEKEPMKVWGNIEGDHIEPATSPVITAQCLRVACSDGHMAAAFVKFKNKPTKEEMIARWRSYKGRAQELGLPSAPEHFLTYFEEDNRPQTRLDRDLEGGMGVSIGRLREDALYDYKFVSLSHNTLRGAAGGAVLMAELLCAEGYMDR
;
A
#
# COMPACT_ATOMS: atom_id res chain seq x y z
N PRO A 1 -21.42 -39.70 15.02
CA PRO A 1 -21.18 -39.49 16.43
C PRO A 1 -20.10 -40.46 16.90
N THR A 2 -18.87 -39.98 16.97
CA THR A 2 -17.77 -40.73 17.59
C THR A 2 -17.30 -39.92 18.79
N LEU A 3 -17.73 -40.39 19.98
CA LEU A 3 -17.31 -39.88 21.27
C LEU A 3 -15.82 -40.14 21.46
N PHE A 4 -15.04 -39.10 21.68
CA PHE A 4 -13.74 -39.21 22.34
C PHE A 4 -13.88 -39.00 23.83
N ARG A 5 -13.26 -39.89 24.62
CA ARG A 5 -13.29 -39.98 26.08
C ARG A 5 -12.64 -38.73 26.72
N ARG A 6 -13.28 -38.34 27.86
CA ARG A 6 -12.90 -37.24 28.75
C ARG A 6 -11.51 -37.43 29.35
N GLU A 7 -10.65 -36.41 29.19
CA GLU A 7 -9.77 -35.96 30.26
C GLU A 7 -9.88 -34.44 30.37
N ARG A 8 -10.02 -33.94 31.57
CA ARG A 8 -10.34 -32.57 32.01
C ARG A 8 -9.89 -31.43 31.08
N TRP A 9 -10.75 -31.00 30.20
CA TRP A 9 -10.59 -29.79 29.43
C TRP A 9 -11.71 -28.81 29.81
N SER A 10 -11.35 -27.59 30.27
CA SER A 10 -12.30 -26.50 30.52
C SER A 10 -12.42 -25.57 29.30
N GLY A 11 -12.74 -26.19 28.17
CA GLY A 11 -13.04 -25.48 26.92
C GLY A 11 -13.53 -26.46 25.87
N PHE A 12 -14.63 -26.16 25.19
CA PHE A 12 -15.20 -26.99 24.13
C PHE A 12 -14.94 -26.37 22.77
N LEU A 13 -14.38 -27.19 21.87
CA LEU A 13 -14.33 -26.89 20.43
C LEU A 13 -15.56 -27.55 19.80
N TYR A 14 -16.49 -26.80 19.24
CA TYR A 14 -17.59 -27.35 18.46
C TYR A 14 -17.34 -27.09 16.98
N TYR A 15 -17.32 -28.17 16.20
CA TYR A 15 -17.34 -28.14 14.76
C TYR A 15 -18.74 -28.62 14.33
N SER A 16 -19.47 -27.80 13.58
CA SER A 16 -20.70 -28.22 12.92
C SER A 16 -20.60 -27.89 11.45
N ILE A 17 -20.59 -28.91 10.62
CA ILE A 17 -20.77 -28.78 9.17
C ILE A 17 -22.17 -29.29 8.90
N ASP A 18 -23.06 -28.48 8.36
CA ASP A 18 -24.34 -28.94 7.87
C ASP A 18 -24.20 -29.52 6.44
N HIS A 19 -25.21 -30.23 5.98
CA HIS A 19 -25.22 -30.88 4.67
C HIS A 19 -25.29 -29.89 3.48
N THR A 20 -25.26 -28.58 3.72
CA THR A 20 -25.30 -27.53 2.69
C THR A 20 -23.92 -26.84 2.51
N GLY A 21 -22.92 -27.19 3.32
CA GLY A 21 -21.54 -26.70 3.15
C GLY A 21 -21.29 -25.28 3.71
N PHE A 22 -22.22 -24.69 4.46
CA PHE A 22 -22.01 -23.39 5.10
C PHE A 22 -21.41 -23.57 6.50
N SER A 23 -20.27 -22.92 6.73
CA SER A 23 -19.60 -22.84 8.02
C SER A 23 -20.29 -21.81 8.91
N THR A 24 -21.00 -22.27 9.95
CA THR A 24 -21.45 -21.40 11.03
C THR A 24 -20.38 -21.33 12.11
N GLY A 25 -19.83 -20.16 12.27
CA GLY A 25 -18.90 -19.60 13.23
C GLY A 25 -18.26 -20.50 14.30
N ILE A 26 -16.94 -20.40 14.42
CA ILE A 26 -16.16 -20.97 15.53
C ILE A 26 -16.26 -20.00 16.71
N PHE A 27 -16.96 -20.40 17.79
CA PHE A 27 -16.92 -19.67 19.06
C PHE A 27 -15.89 -20.31 19.98
N LEU A 28 -14.77 -19.61 20.21
CA LEU A 28 -13.77 -19.97 21.22
C LEU A 28 -14.03 -19.16 22.50
N CYS A 29 -14.54 -19.81 23.52
CA CYS A 29 -14.60 -19.26 24.87
C CYS A 29 -13.38 -19.77 25.67
N CYS A 30 -12.27 -19.04 25.61
CA CYS A 30 -11.05 -19.36 26.35
C CYS A 30 -10.81 -18.37 27.48
N ARG A 31 -10.63 -18.87 28.69
CA ARG A 31 -10.20 -18.08 29.86
C ARG A 31 -8.72 -17.67 29.80
N ASP A 32 -7.91 -18.27 28.92
CA ASP A 32 -6.48 -17.98 28.79
C ASP A 32 -6.10 -17.79 27.33
N LYS A 33 -6.11 -16.53 26.88
CA LYS A 33 -5.87 -16.14 25.48
C LYS A 33 -4.42 -16.39 25.03
N ASP A 34 -3.47 -16.35 25.94
CA ASP A 34 -2.04 -16.40 25.59
C ASP A 34 -1.53 -17.82 25.32
N LYS A 35 -2.13 -18.83 25.95
CA LYS A 35 -1.73 -20.24 25.79
C LYS A 35 -2.11 -20.83 24.43
N TYR A 36 -3.11 -20.26 23.75
CA TYR A 36 -3.64 -20.78 22.46
C TYR A 36 -3.33 -19.85 21.27
N ARG A 37 -2.61 -18.76 21.49
CA ARG A 37 -2.16 -17.82 20.47
C ARG A 37 -1.44 -18.48 19.28
N PRO A 38 -0.53 -19.48 19.47
CA PRO A 38 0.10 -20.16 18.34
C PRO A 38 -0.86 -21.04 17.54
N ILE A 39 -1.80 -21.72 18.21
CA ILE A 39 -2.79 -22.61 17.55
C ILE A 39 -3.79 -21.77 16.74
N LEU A 40 -4.26 -20.65 17.29
CA LEU A 40 -5.09 -19.70 16.58
C LEU A 40 -4.36 -19.12 15.36
N LYS A 41 -3.07 -18.78 15.46
CA LYS A 41 -2.27 -18.33 14.32
C LYS A 41 -2.17 -19.37 13.19
N ILE A 42 -2.08 -20.66 13.53
CA ILE A 42 -2.04 -21.75 12.53
C ILE A 42 -3.42 -21.88 11.86
N PHE A 43 -4.52 -21.90 12.62
CA PHE A 43 -5.88 -21.96 12.07
C PHE A 43 -6.23 -20.73 11.21
N TRP A 44 -5.85 -19.53 11.63
CA TRP A 44 -6.03 -18.31 10.84
C TRP A 44 -5.18 -18.34 9.57
N LYS A 45 -3.95 -18.85 9.63
CA LYS A 45 -3.11 -19.06 8.44
C LYS A 45 -3.80 -20.00 7.45
N ASP A 46 -4.31 -21.14 7.88
CA ASP A 46 -4.95 -22.14 7.00
C ASP A 46 -6.28 -21.61 6.42
N LEU A 47 -7.07 -20.83 7.19
CA LEU A 47 -8.30 -20.21 6.70
C LEU A 47 -8.04 -19.10 5.68
N ILE A 48 -6.99 -18.31 5.87
CA ILE A 48 -6.56 -17.25 4.94
C ILE A 48 -5.96 -17.84 3.65
N TYR A 49 -5.31 -19.02 3.73
CA TYR A 49 -4.80 -19.73 2.54
C TYR A 49 -5.89 -20.30 1.63
N MET A 50 -7.16 -20.33 2.04
CA MET A 50 -8.28 -20.81 1.22
C MET A 50 -8.95 -19.74 0.35
N ASN A 51 -8.64 -18.45 0.54
CA ASN A 51 -9.25 -17.39 -0.24
C ASN A 51 -8.38 -17.02 -1.45
N HIS A 52 -8.68 -17.60 -2.61
CA HIS A 52 -8.13 -17.17 -3.90
C HIS A 52 -9.05 -16.09 -4.50
N TYR A 53 -8.54 -14.85 -4.56
CA TYR A 53 -9.23 -13.75 -5.21
C TYR A 53 -8.79 -13.63 -6.67
N LYS A 54 -9.74 -13.55 -7.57
CA LYS A 54 -9.51 -13.20 -8.98
C LYS A 54 -9.40 -11.69 -9.13
N VAL A 55 -8.30 -11.21 -9.67
CA VAL A 55 -8.06 -9.77 -9.75
C VAL A 55 -7.83 -9.30 -11.18
N GLY A 56 -8.20 -8.04 -11.43
CA GLY A 56 -7.87 -7.34 -12.66
C GLY A 56 -6.79 -6.28 -12.45
N ILE A 57 -5.98 -6.02 -13.47
CA ILE A 57 -5.04 -4.89 -13.49
C ILE A 57 -5.50 -3.91 -14.57
N VAL A 58 -6.00 -2.75 -14.15
CA VAL A 58 -6.46 -1.65 -15.02
C VAL A 58 -5.33 -0.62 -15.12
N GLY A 59 -4.77 -0.45 -16.30
CA GLY A 59 -3.52 0.28 -16.56
C GLY A 59 -2.29 -0.63 -16.66
N ALA A 60 -2.47 -1.89 -17.05
CA ALA A 60 -1.46 -2.95 -17.04
C ALA A 60 -0.19 -2.65 -17.87
N THR A 61 -0.27 -1.80 -18.90
CA THR A 61 0.88 -1.47 -19.78
C THR A 61 1.77 -0.35 -19.24
N GLY A 62 1.35 0.37 -18.20
CA GLY A 62 2.14 1.39 -17.54
C GLY A 62 3.20 0.78 -16.60
N MET A 63 4.19 1.57 -16.15
CA MET A 63 5.27 1.08 -15.28
C MET A 63 4.73 0.43 -13.99
N VAL A 64 3.73 1.01 -13.34
CA VAL A 64 3.10 0.46 -12.14
C VAL A 64 2.29 -0.80 -12.46
N GLY A 65 1.57 -0.82 -13.60
CA GLY A 65 0.85 -2.01 -14.07
C GLY A 65 1.78 -3.19 -14.35
N GLN A 66 2.92 -2.94 -15.01
CA GLN A 66 3.97 -3.97 -15.22
C GLN A 66 4.56 -4.46 -13.89
N ARG A 67 4.71 -3.58 -12.89
CA ARG A 67 5.17 -3.97 -11.56
C ARG A 67 4.14 -4.87 -10.86
N PHE A 68 2.84 -4.62 -11.02
CA PHE A 68 1.79 -5.51 -10.52
C PHE A 68 1.89 -6.90 -11.11
N THR A 69 2.12 -7.05 -12.43
CA THR A 69 2.23 -8.39 -13.04
C THR A 69 3.39 -9.19 -12.46
N LEU A 70 4.51 -8.54 -12.09
CA LEU A 70 5.62 -9.22 -11.43
C LEU A 70 5.28 -9.64 -9.99
N LEU A 71 4.69 -8.73 -9.21
CA LEU A 71 4.36 -9.00 -7.80
C LEU A 71 3.27 -10.06 -7.66
N LEU A 72 2.33 -10.10 -8.60
CA LEU A 72 1.19 -11.01 -8.56
C LEU A 72 1.44 -12.34 -9.29
N GLU A 73 2.60 -12.53 -9.92
CA GLU A 73 2.90 -13.77 -10.64
C GLU A 73 2.73 -15.02 -9.78
N LYS A 74 3.23 -14.97 -8.56
CA LYS A 74 3.21 -16.08 -7.59
C LYS A 74 2.57 -15.68 -6.27
N HIS A 75 1.67 -14.70 -6.32
CA HIS A 75 1.03 -14.22 -5.10
C HIS A 75 0.12 -15.29 -4.49
N PRO A 76 0.19 -15.55 -3.17
CA PRO A 76 -0.54 -16.66 -2.57
C PRO A 76 -2.06 -16.48 -2.54
N TRP A 77 -2.56 -15.25 -2.61
CA TRP A 77 -3.98 -14.94 -2.52
C TRP A 77 -4.62 -14.42 -3.81
N PHE A 78 -3.82 -13.81 -4.72
CA PHE A 78 -4.33 -13.06 -5.87
C PHE A 78 -3.95 -13.73 -7.18
N GLU A 79 -4.96 -14.06 -7.99
CA GLU A 79 -4.82 -14.57 -9.34
C GLU A 79 -5.23 -13.48 -10.34
N VAL A 80 -4.31 -13.05 -11.20
CA VAL A 80 -4.62 -12.08 -12.26
C VAL A 80 -5.36 -12.80 -13.39
N VAL A 81 -6.62 -12.40 -13.64
CA VAL A 81 -7.48 -12.97 -14.67
C VAL A 81 -7.90 -11.95 -15.75
N ALA A 82 -7.64 -10.67 -15.53
CA ALA A 82 -7.93 -9.61 -16.48
C ALA A 82 -6.81 -8.56 -16.52
N LEU A 83 -6.37 -8.20 -17.72
CA LEU A 83 -5.44 -7.10 -17.98
C LEU A 83 -6.11 -6.08 -18.88
N ALA A 84 -6.18 -4.83 -18.46
CA ALA A 84 -6.83 -3.76 -19.20
C ALA A 84 -5.90 -2.53 -19.34
N ALA A 85 -6.07 -1.82 -20.44
CA ALA A 85 -5.40 -0.55 -20.72
C ALA A 85 -6.29 0.33 -21.61
N SER A 86 -5.71 1.31 -22.31
CA SER A 86 -6.45 2.17 -23.25
C SER A 86 -6.95 1.39 -24.47
N ALA A 87 -7.98 1.89 -25.14
CA ALA A 87 -8.65 1.33 -26.32
C ALA A 87 -7.69 0.82 -27.42
N ARG A 88 -6.56 1.50 -27.63
CA ARG A 88 -5.54 1.09 -28.62
C ARG A 88 -4.90 -0.30 -28.36
N ASN A 89 -5.04 -0.82 -27.16
CA ASN A 89 -4.49 -2.11 -26.74
C ASN A 89 -5.56 -3.21 -26.70
N ARG A 90 -6.85 -2.88 -26.86
CA ARG A 90 -7.96 -3.83 -26.85
C ARG A 90 -7.77 -4.93 -27.90
N GLY A 91 -7.92 -6.18 -27.51
CA GLY A 91 -7.77 -7.35 -28.38
C GLY A 91 -6.34 -7.78 -28.69
N LYS A 92 -5.32 -7.01 -28.32
CA LYS A 92 -3.91 -7.43 -28.41
C LYS A 92 -3.55 -8.37 -27.27
N THR A 93 -2.54 -9.19 -27.46
CA THR A 93 -1.92 -9.89 -26.33
C THR A 93 -1.15 -8.90 -25.45
N TYR A 94 -0.91 -9.26 -24.20
CA TYR A 94 -0.14 -8.39 -23.27
C TYR A 94 1.29 -8.17 -23.78
N ALA A 95 1.91 -9.20 -24.38
CA ALA A 95 3.23 -9.09 -25.00
C ALA A 95 3.25 -8.03 -26.11
N GLU A 96 2.29 -8.09 -27.06
CA GLU A 96 2.15 -7.09 -28.13
C GLU A 96 1.86 -5.69 -27.59
N ALA A 97 0.99 -5.61 -26.56
CA ALA A 97 0.64 -4.33 -25.91
C ALA A 97 1.83 -3.68 -25.21
N CYS A 98 2.81 -4.46 -24.75
CA CYS A 98 4.02 -4.00 -24.07
C CYS A 98 5.27 -3.98 -24.94
N GLU A 99 5.18 -4.32 -26.25
CA GLU A 99 6.32 -4.35 -27.16
C GLU A 99 7.02 -2.97 -27.19
N GLY A 100 8.35 -2.96 -27.00
CA GLY A 100 9.16 -1.74 -26.89
C GLY A 100 8.87 -0.84 -25.69
N ARG A 101 7.99 -1.26 -24.77
CA ARG A 101 7.55 -0.46 -23.60
C ARG A 101 7.70 -1.18 -22.27
N TRP A 102 8.27 -2.38 -22.25
CA TRP A 102 8.58 -3.09 -21.02
C TRP A 102 9.69 -2.34 -20.26
N LYS A 103 9.40 -1.91 -19.03
CA LYS A 103 10.27 -1.05 -18.21
C LYS A 103 10.97 -1.79 -17.06
N MET A 104 10.62 -3.06 -16.88
CA MET A 104 11.18 -3.85 -15.78
C MET A 104 12.53 -4.44 -16.18
N THR A 105 13.42 -4.62 -15.19
CA THR A 105 14.75 -5.24 -15.38
C THR A 105 14.69 -6.76 -15.52
N VAL A 106 13.54 -7.37 -15.15
CA VAL A 106 13.28 -8.81 -15.29
C VAL A 106 12.32 -9.06 -16.45
N PRO A 107 12.37 -10.24 -17.08
CA PRO A 107 11.45 -10.58 -18.18
C PRO A 107 9.98 -10.54 -17.76
N MET A 108 9.10 -10.31 -18.74
CA MET A 108 7.65 -10.44 -18.56
C MET A 108 7.30 -11.88 -18.16
N PRO A 109 6.46 -12.10 -17.13
CA PRO A 109 6.02 -13.44 -16.75
C PRO A 109 5.31 -14.17 -17.90
N GLU A 110 5.72 -15.40 -18.18
CA GLU A 110 5.20 -16.20 -19.31
C GLU A 110 3.68 -16.33 -19.28
N LYS A 111 3.11 -16.56 -18.08
CA LYS A 111 1.66 -16.76 -17.93
C LYS A 111 0.79 -15.58 -18.36
N TYR A 112 1.36 -14.37 -18.50
CA TYR A 112 0.60 -13.20 -18.91
C TYR A 112 0.80 -12.81 -20.38
N LYS A 113 1.84 -13.31 -21.05
CA LYS A 113 2.22 -12.89 -22.41
C LYS A 113 1.07 -12.96 -23.40
N ASP A 114 0.34 -14.07 -23.38
CA ASP A 114 -0.75 -14.36 -24.32
C ASP A 114 -2.14 -13.90 -23.81
N MET A 115 -2.22 -13.28 -22.64
CA MET A 115 -3.48 -12.73 -22.14
C MET A 115 -3.97 -11.59 -23.05
N VAL A 116 -5.21 -11.70 -23.51
CA VAL A 116 -5.83 -10.69 -24.35
C VAL A 116 -6.22 -9.48 -23.51
N MET A 117 -5.85 -8.29 -23.97
CA MET A 117 -6.09 -7.02 -23.31
C MET A 117 -7.51 -6.52 -23.50
N TYR A 118 -8.11 -6.05 -22.41
CA TYR A 118 -9.39 -5.33 -22.41
C TYR A 118 -9.18 -3.82 -22.55
N ASP A 119 -10.23 -3.12 -23.01
CA ASP A 119 -10.34 -1.67 -22.82
C ASP A 119 -10.79 -1.37 -21.38
N ALA A 120 -10.07 -0.48 -20.70
CA ALA A 120 -10.31 -0.17 -19.29
C ALA A 120 -11.70 0.46 -19.03
N THR A 121 -12.28 1.14 -20.02
CA THR A 121 -13.54 1.90 -19.91
C THR A 121 -14.70 1.16 -20.54
N GLU A 122 -14.53 0.70 -21.79
CA GLU A 122 -15.61 0.08 -22.55
C GLU A 122 -15.93 -1.34 -22.04
N ASP A 123 -14.89 -2.10 -21.66
CA ASP A 123 -15.05 -3.47 -21.17
C ASP A 123 -15.21 -3.56 -19.65
N ALA A 124 -15.48 -2.44 -18.94
CA ALA A 124 -15.52 -2.41 -17.48
C ALA A 124 -16.55 -3.39 -16.88
N GLU A 125 -17.71 -3.56 -17.50
CA GLU A 125 -18.74 -4.51 -17.05
C GLU A 125 -18.27 -5.96 -17.19
N GLU A 126 -17.62 -6.28 -18.32
CA GLU A 126 -17.06 -7.61 -18.55
C GLU A 126 -15.93 -7.92 -17.57
N ILE A 127 -15.02 -6.96 -17.34
CA ILE A 127 -13.94 -7.10 -16.37
C ILE A 127 -14.52 -7.32 -14.97
N ALA A 128 -15.44 -6.46 -14.52
CA ALA A 128 -16.06 -6.52 -13.20
C ALA A 128 -16.78 -7.87 -12.95
N SER A 129 -17.35 -8.47 -14.00
CA SER A 129 -18.01 -9.78 -13.89
C SER A 129 -17.03 -10.96 -13.66
N LYS A 130 -15.75 -10.78 -14.01
CA LYS A 130 -14.72 -11.83 -13.96
C LYS A 130 -13.84 -11.77 -12.72
N VAL A 131 -13.80 -10.63 -12.04
CA VAL A 131 -12.85 -10.37 -10.95
C VAL A 131 -13.57 -10.15 -9.60
N ASP A 132 -12.83 -10.35 -8.52
CA ASP A 132 -13.29 -9.99 -7.19
C ASP A 132 -13.03 -8.50 -6.90
N PHE A 133 -11.93 -7.97 -7.39
CA PHE A 133 -11.58 -6.54 -7.34
C PHE A 133 -10.52 -6.19 -8.40
N ILE A 134 -10.23 -4.92 -8.55
CA ILE A 134 -9.19 -4.45 -9.46
C ILE A 134 -8.09 -3.65 -8.76
N PHE A 135 -6.86 -3.75 -9.29
CA PHE A 135 -5.81 -2.77 -9.10
C PHE A 135 -5.89 -1.75 -10.23
N CYS A 136 -5.95 -0.46 -9.87
CA CYS A 136 -6.06 0.63 -10.85
C CYS A 136 -4.80 1.51 -10.84
N ALA A 137 -4.14 1.64 -12.01
CA ALA A 137 -2.94 2.46 -12.21
C ALA A 137 -2.94 3.06 -13.63
N VAL A 138 -4.01 3.75 -13.98
CA VAL A 138 -4.18 4.40 -15.28
C VAL A 138 -3.51 5.78 -15.33
N ASP A 139 -3.11 6.19 -16.53
CA ASP A 139 -2.61 7.53 -16.81
C ASP A 139 -3.64 8.30 -17.65
N MET A 140 -4.48 9.07 -16.98
CA MET A 140 -5.60 9.84 -17.53
C MET A 140 -5.75 11.15 -16.73
N LYS A 141 -6.64 12.03 -17.17
CA LYS A 141 -7.00 13.24 -16.38
C LYS A 141 -7.70 12.82 -15.08
N LYS A 142 -7.51 13.59 -14.00
CA LYS A 142 -8.06 13.27 -12.68
C LYS A 142 -9.56 12.98 -12.68
N ASP A 143 -10.34 13.77 -13.44
CA ASP A 143 -11.79 13.60 -13.48
C ASP A 143 -12.20 12.34 -14.25
N GLU A 144 -11.44 11.97 -15.30
CA GLU A 144 -11.65 10.72 -16.03
C GLU A 144 -11.30 9.51 -15.13
N ILE A 145 -10.24 9.61 -14.32
CA ILE A 145 -9.87 8.58 -13.34
C ILE A 145 -10.97 8.42 -12.30
N ARG A 146 -11.49 9.53 -11.75
CA ARG A 146 -12.61 9.49 -10.78
C ARG A 146 -13.82 8.77 -11.36
N ALA A 147 -14.23 9.16 -12.58
CA ALA A 147 -15.36 8.55 -13.26
C ALA A 147 -15.16 7.04 -13.51
N LEU A 148 -13.94 6.65 -13.92
CA LEU A 148 -13.61 5.25 -14.16
C LEU A 148 -13.62 4.42 -12.87
N GLU A 149 -12.98 4.89 -11.81
CA GLU A 149 -12.93 4.19 -10.53
C GLU A 149 -14.32 4.08 -9.88
N GLU A 150 -15.14 5.14 -9.95
CA GLU A 150 -16.54 5.08 -9.51
C GLU A 150 -17.40 4.15 -10.37
N LYS A 151 -17.14 4.06 -11.70
CA LYS A 151 -17.83 3.10 -12.58
C LYS A 151 -17.59 1.66 -12.10
N TYR A 152 -16.33 1.27 -11.84
CA TYR A 152 -16.04 -0.05 -11.31
C TYR A 152 -16.66 -0.29 -9.93
N ALA A 153 -16.57 0.68 -9.02
CA ALA A 153 -17.20 0.56 -7.72
C ALA A 153 -18.73 0.37 -7.82
N LYS A 154 -19.40 1.12 -8.71
CA LYS A 154 -20.85 0.97 -8.98
C LYS A 154 -21.21 -0.36 -9.66
N LEU A 155 -20.28 -1.02 -10.31
CA LEU A 155 -20.41 -2.39 -10.81
C LEU A 155 -20.13 -3.46 -9.71
N GLU A 156 -20.16 -3.05 -8.45
CA GLU A 156 -19.88 -3.89 -7.27
C GLU A 156 -18.45 -4.49 -7.26
N CYS A 157 -17.52 -3.88 -8.00
CA CYS A 157 -16.13 -4.26 -8.08
C CYS A 157 -15.27 -3.28 -7.27
N PRO A 158 -14.72 -3.68 -6.11
CA PRO A 158 -13.80 -2.86 -5.33
C PRO A 158 -12.58 -2.43 -6.12
N VAL A 159 -12.07 -1.23 -5.84
CA VAL A 159 -10.92 -0.63 -6.53
C VAL A 159 -9.79 -0.36 -5.55
N CYS A 160 -8.66 -1.04 -5.73
CA CYS A 160 -7.39 -0.71 -5.07
C CYS A 160 -6.57 0.20 -5.98
N SER A 161 -6.61 1.51 -5.73
CA SER A 161 -6.06 2.52 -6.65
C SER A 161 -4.67 3.01 -6.25
N ASN A 162 -3.78 3.13 -7.24
CA ASN A 162 -2.52 3.87 -7.15
C ASN A 162 -2.65 5.34 -7.57
N ASN A 163 -3.79 5.70 -8.15
CA ASN A 163 -4.01 7.03 -8.71
C ASN A 163 -4.21 8.08 -7.61
N SER A 164 -3.93 9.33 -7.94
CA SER A 164 -4.08 10.44 -6.99
C SER A 164 -5.48 11.05 -6.97
N ALA A 165 -6.37 10.64 -7.87
CA ALA A 165 -7.65 11.31 -8.13
C ALA A 165 -8.57 11.33 -6.90
N HIS A 166 -8.64 10.24 -6.15
CA HIS A 166 -9.49 10.12 -4.96
C HIS A 166 -8.77 10.28 -3.62
N ARG A 167 -7.45 10.55 -3.59
CA ARG A 167 -6.70 10.62 -2.32
C ARG A 167 -7.28 11.60 -1.31
N MET A 168 -7.78 12.74 -1.78
CA MET A 168 -8.38 13.77 -0.92
C MET A 168 -9.91 13.73 -0.91
N THR A 169 -10.56 12.71 -1.50
CA THR A 169 -11.99 12.51 -1.37
C THR A 169 -12.32 12.10 0.07
N PRO A 170 -13.25 12.78 0.77
CA PRO A 170 -13.40 12.66 2.23
C PRO A 170 -13.70 11.25 2.73
N ASP A 171 -14.53 10.48 2.01
CA ASP A 171 -14.95 9.11 2.37
C ASP A 171 -14.14 8.01 1.66
N VAL A 172 -13.06 8.37 0.97
CA VAL A 172 -12.16 7.39 0.35
C VAL A 172 -10.95 7.18 1.26
N PRO A 173 -10.75 5.99 1.82
CA PRO A 173 -9.60 5.73 2.67
C PRO A 173 -8.31 5.72 1.86
N MET A 174 -7.31 6.49 2.33
CA MET A 174 -5.94 6.47 1.83
C MET A 174 -5.07 5.68 2.82
N ILE A 175 -4.83 4.41 2.53
CA ILE A 175 -4.31 3.45 3.51
C ILE A 175 -2.81 3.20 3.32
N ILE A 176 -2.09 3.25 4.43
CA ILE A 176 -0.78 2.63 4.64
C ILE A 176 -1.00 1.55 5.72
N PRO A 177 -1.01 0.26 5.37
CA PRO A 177 -1.49 -0.81 6.26
C PRO A 177 -0.83 -0.88 7.63
N GLU A 178 0.42 -0.41 7.73
CA GLU A 178 1.16 -0.36 8.99
C GLU A 178 0.81 0.86 9.86
N ILE A 179 0.09 1.86 9.30
CA ILE A 179 -0.12 3.15 9.97
C ILE A 179 -1.58 3.36 10.34
N ASN A 180 -2.47 3.29 9.34
CA ASN A 180 -3.87 3.69 9.47
C ASN A 180 -4.83 2.67 8.86
N ALA A 181 -4.63 1.40 9.19
CA ALA A 181 -5.50 0.31 8.73
C ALA A 181 -6.98 0.55 9.10
N ASP A 182 -7.24 1.19 10.22
CA ASP A 182 -8.55 1.55 10.74
C ASP A 182 -9.33 2.52 9.84
N HIS A 183 -8.67 3.27 8.95
CA HIS A 183 -9.35 4.08 7.93
C HIS A 183 -10.23 3.24 6.99
N ALA A 184 -10.02 1.94 6.87
CA ALA A 184 -10.92 1.04 6.15
C ALA A 184 -12.36 1.06 6.70
N GLN A 185 -12.55 1.43 7.98
CA GLN A 185 -13.87 1.54 8.61
C GLN A 185 -14.76 2.62 8.00
N ILE A 186 -14.23 3.53 7.15
CA ILE A 186 -15.04 4.50 6.40
C ILE A 186 -15.78 3.87 5.19
N ILE A 187 -15.35 2.69 4.72
CA ILE A 187 -15.90 2.03 3.53
C ILE A 187 -17.44 1.89 3.55
N PRO A 188 -18.10 1.55 4.67
CA PRO A 188 -19.56 1.53 4.73
C PRO A 188 -20.22 2.88 4.41
N ALA A 189 -19.64 4.01 4.85
CA ALA A 189 -20.13 5.33 4.52
C ALA A 189 -19.96 5.63 3.02
N GLN A 190 -18.81 5.28 2.45
CA GLN A 190 -18.57 5.41 1.01
C GLN A 190 -19.54 4.57 0.18
N ARG A 191 -19.78 3.29 0.56
CA ARG A 191 -20.78 2.41 -0.09
C ARG A 191 -22.17 3.04 -0.08
N LYS A 192 -22.57 3.64 1.03
CA LYS A 192 -23.85 4.37 1.13
C LYS A 192 -23.93 5.53 0.13
N ARG A 193 -22.87 6.34 0.00
CA ARG A 193 -22.79 7.45 -0.97
C ARG A 193 -22.83 6.94 -2.41
N LEU A 194 -22.09 5.88 -2.73
CA LEU A 194 -22.04 5.30 -4.07
C LEU A 194 -23.30 4.51 -4.46
N GLY A 195 -24.11 4.11 -3.48
CA GLY A 195 -25.28 3.24 -3.68
C GLY A 195 -24.89 1.78 -3.96
N THR A 196 -23.75 1.31 -3.41
CA THR A 196 -23.20 -0.02 -3.60
C THR A 196 -23.34 -0.87 -2.34
N ARG A 197 -23.32 -2.18 -2.49
CA ARG A 197 -23.28 -3.13 -1.36
C ARG A 197 -21.86 -3.61 -1.10
N ARG A 198 -21.11 -3.85 -2.16
CA ARG A 198 -19.77 -4.41 -2.13
C ARG A 198 -18.72 -3.45 -2.66
N GLY A 199 -19.02 -2.74 -3.73
CA GLY A 199 -18.12 -1.84 -4.42
C GLY A 199 -17.67 -0.67 -3.55
N PHE A 200 -16.38 -0.34 -3.62
CA PHE A 200 -15.75 0.83 -2.98
C PHE A 200 -14.42 1.16 -3.66
N ILE A 201 -13.83 2.27 -3.29
CA ILE A 201 -12.51 2.72 -3.71
C ILE A 201 -11.65 2.89 -2.47
N ALA A 202 -10.48 2.26 -2.44
CA ALA A 202 -9.42 2.54 -1.49
C ALA A 202 -8.17 2.94 -2.27
N VAL A 203 -7.44 3.94 -1.78
CA VAL A 203 -6.31 4.50 -2.50
C VAL A 203 -5.01 4.37 -1.71
N LYS A 204 -3.93 4.17 -2.43
CA LYS A 204 -2.59 4.22 -1.91
C LYS A 204 -2.09 5.68 -1.93
N SER A 205 -1.36 6.10 -0.89
CA SER A 205 -0.78 7.44 -0.77
C SER A 205 0.30 7.73 -1.83
N ASN A 206 0.76 8.97 -1.92
CA ASN A 206 1.90 9.36 -2.74
C ASN A 206 3.17 8.56 -2.39
N CYS A 207 4.03 8.31 -3.39
CA CYS A 207 5.25 7.52 -3.20
C CYS A 207 6.31 8.24 -2.37
N SER A 208 6.40 9.56 -2.44
CA SER A 208 7.44 10.31 -1.71
C SER A 208 7.19 10.29 -0.20
N ILE A 209 5.94 10.38 0.25
CA ILE A 209 5.63 10.38 1.68
C ILE A 209 5.95 9.04 2.35
N GLN A 210 6.01 7.94 1.60
CA GLN A 210 6.40 6.63 2.12
C GLN A 210 7.84 6.60 2.63
N SER A 211 8.69 7.55 2.25
CA SER A 211 10.06 7.62 2.74
C SER A 211 10.15 8.20 4.16
N TYR A 212 9.27 9.11 4.58
CA TYR A 212 9.41 9.82 5.85
C TYR A 212 8.18 9.70 6.79
N VAL A 213 6.96 9.58 6.26
CA VAL A 213 5.75 9.45 7.09
C VAL A 213 5.82 8.23 8.02
N PRO A 214 6.26 7.03 7.58
CA PRO A 214 6.41 5.90 8.49
C PRO A 214 7.39 6.19 9.65
N ALA A 215 8.51 6.85 9.36
CA ALA A 215 9.50 7.20 10.38
C ALA A 215 8.93 8.21 11.40
N LEU A 216 8.15 9.19 10.95
CA LEU A 216 7.48 10.16 11.83
C LEU A 216 6.33 9.51 12.62
N THR A 217 5.59 8.59 11.99
CA THR A 217 4.46 7.88 12.66
C THR A 217 4.92 7.14 13.92
N ALA A 218 6.08 6.50 13.88
CA ALA A 218 6.64 5.83 15.06
C ALA A 218 6.95 6.80 16.23
N LEU A 219 6.97 8.10 15.96
CA LEU A 219 7.32 9.14 16.90
C LEU A 219 6.11 10.04 17.29
N MET A 220 4.90 9.71 16.85
CA MET A 220 3.70 10.55 17.09
C MET A 220 3.36 10.71 18.58
N ASP A 221 3.72 9.74 19.43
CA ASP A 221 3.56 9.85 20.90
C ASP A 221 4.34 11.03 21.52
N TYR A 222 5.39 11.51 20.83
CA TYR A 222 6.18 12.67 21.25
C TYR A 222 5.60 14.00 20.74
N GLU A 223 4.46 13.97 20.08
CA GLU A 223 3.73 15.13 19.54
C GLU A 223 4.64 16.01 18.64
N PRO A 224 5.04 15.56 17.44
CA PRO A 224 5.74 16.41 16.49
C PRO A 224 4.88 17.62 16.14
N THR A 225 5.47 18.81 16.14
CA THR A 225 4.76 20.09 15.92
C THR A 225 5.10 20.72 14.58
N GLU A 226 6.36 20.65 14.18
CA GLU A 226 6.87 21.25 12.95
C GLU A 226 7.79 20.23 12.24
N VAL A 227 7.61 20.09 10.93
CA VAL A 227 8.44 19.23 10.08
C VAL A 227 8.84 19.98 8.82
N ALA A 228 10.14 20.11 8.58
CA ALA A 228 10.65 20.50 7.27
C ALA A 228 11.21 19.25 6.58
N VAL A 229 10.82 19.01 5.33
CA VAL A 229 11.27 17.84 4.57
C VAL A 229 11.76 18.23 3.19
N CYS A 230 12.96 17.73 2.82
CA CYS A 230 13.45 17.80 1.46
C CYS A 230 13.47 16.38 0.88
N THR A 231 12.74 16.13 -0.21
CA THR A 231 12.69 14.83 -0.86
C THR A 231 13.58 14.79 -2.09
N TYR A 232 14.32 13.69 -2.26
CA TYR A 232 15.18 13.38 -3.40
C TYR A 232 14.53 12.23 -4.17
N GLN A 233 13.80 12.56 -5.24
CA GLN A 233 12.92 11.61 -5.92
C GLN A 233 13.56 11.04 -7.18
N ALA A 234 13.59 9.72 -7.28
CA ALA A 234 14.10 8.96 -8.41
C ALA A 234 13.27 9.15 -9.68
N ILE A 235 13.91 8.98 -10.85
CA ILE A 235 13.30 9.19 -12.17
C ILE A 235 12.13 8.23 -12.47
N SER A 236 12.14 7.03 -11.92
CA SER A 236 11.04 6.08 -12.07
C SER A 236 9.72 6.58 -11.48
N GLY A 237 9.75 7.55 -10.55
CA GLY A 237 8.56 8.26 -10.07
C GLY A 237 7.82 9.05 -11.16
N ALA A 238 8.52 9.42 -12.25
CA ALA A 238 7.95 10.00 -13.46
C ALA A 238 7.64 8.94 -14.55
N GLY A 239 7.73 7.64 -14.25
CA GLY A 239 7.57 6.58 -15.25
C GLY A 239 8.69 6.51 -16.27
N LYS A 240 9.87 7.06 -15.97
CA LYS A 240 11.03 7.20 -16.87
C LYS A 240 12.19 6.32 -16.45
N THR A 241 13.05 6.03 -17.41
CA THR A 241 14.37 5.42 -17.22
C THR A 241 15.44 6.40 -17.78
N PHE A 242 16.72 6.17 -17.49
CA PHE A 242 17.78 6.99 -18.08
C PHE A 242 17.84 6.91 -19.61
N GLU A 243 17.40 5.80 -20.20
CA GLU A 243 17.28 5.66 -21.66
C GLU A 243 16.18 6.56 -22.24
N THR A 244 15.05 6.67 -21.51
CA THR A 244 13.91 7.49 -21.97
C THR A 244 13.94 8.92 -21.46
N TRP A 245 14.89 9.25 -20.60
CA TRP A 245 15.13 10.59 -20.06
C TRP A 245 16.63 10.83 -19.80
N PRO A 246 17.45 10.85 -20.89
CA PRO A 246 18.91 10.98 -20.77
C PRO A 246 19.36 12.31 -20.14
N GLU A 247 18.55 13.37 -20.20
CA GLU A 247 18.83 14.68 -19.59
C GLU A 247 18.89 14.64 -18.06
N MET A 248 18.44 13.54 -17.46
CA MET A 248 18.56 13.33 -16.00
C MET A 248 19.92 12.79 -15.58
N VAL A 249 20.75 12.31 -16.50
CA VAL A 249 22.11 11.90 -16.16
C VAL A 249 22.89 13.12 -15.72
N ASP A 250 23.54 13.03 -14.55
CA ASP A 250 24.33 14.13 -13.94
C ASP A 250 23.51 15.42 -13.73
N ASN A 251 22.22 15.31 -13.37
CA ASN A 251 21.32 16.46 -13.24
C ASN A 251 20.42 16.35 -11.99
N VAL A 252 20.00 17.50 -11.46
CA VAL A 252 18.98 17.66 -10.42
C VAL A 252 17.97 18.72 -10.88
N ILE A 253 16.69 18.37 -10.87
CA ILE A 253 15.60 19.31 -11.16
C ILE A 253 14.96 19.73 -9.83
N PRO A 254 14.95 21.03 -9.45
CA PRO A 254 14.46 21.51 -8.16
C PRO A 254 12.94 21.65 -8.08
N TYR A 255 12.19 21.02 -8.97
CA TYR A 255 10.75 21.12 -9.07
C TYR A 255 10.11 19.83 -9.61
N ILE A 256 9.07 19.37 -8.93
CA ILE A 256 8.18 18.29 -9.38
C ILE A 256 6.74 18.77 -9.22
N GLY A 257 6.00 18.93 -10.33
CA GLY A 257 4.67 19.54 -10.32
C GLY A 257 3.69 18.91 -9.32
N GLY A 258 3.24 19.68 -8.31
CA GLY A 258 2.28 19.31 -7.30
C GLY A 258 2.77 18.30 -6.26
N GLU A 259 4.08 17.97 -6.20
CA GLU A 259 4.60 17.02 -5.21
C GLU A 259 4.74 17.65 -3.82
N GLU A 260 5.12 18.92 -3.73
CA GLU A 260 5.21 19.62 -2.45
C GLU A 260 3.85 19.69 -1.75
N GLU A 261 2.79 20.09 -2.49
CA GLU A 261 1.42 20.10 -1.95
C GLU A 261 0.95 18.72 -1.46
N LYS A 262 1.26 17.65 -2.19
CA LYS A 262 0.95 16.28 -1.75
C LYS A 262 1.74 15.90 -0.51
N SER A 263 3.03 16.25 -0.46
CA SER A 263 3.91 15.98 0.68
C SER A 263 3.48 16.70 1.95
N GLU A 264 2.82 17.84 1.83
CA GLU A 264 2.29 18.62 2.95
C GLU A 264 0.89 18.15 3.40
N LYS A 265 0.01 17.78 2.44
CA LYS A 265 -1.41 17.48 2.73
C LYS A 265 -1.71 15.99 2.96
N GLU A 266 -1.11 15.09 2.17
CA GLU A 266 -1.43 13.66 2.29
C GLU A 266 -1.09 13.08 3.67
N PRO A 267 0.04 13.43 4.34
CA PRO A 267 0.32 12.97 5.69
C PRO A 267 -0.78 13.34 6.70
N MET A 268 -1.38 14.51 6.55
CA MET A 268 -2.47 14.96 7.44
C MET A 268 -3.69 14.04 7.34
N LYS A 269 -4.03 13.58 6.13
CA LYS A 269 -5.11 12.61 5.97
C LYS A 269 -4.70 11.21 6.48
N VAL A 270 -3.45 10.79 6.31
CA VAL A 270 -2.94 9.51 6.85
C VAL A 270 -3.04 9.48 8.37
N TRP A 271 -2.76 10.58 9.05
CA TRP A 271 -2.85 10.72 10.51
C TRP A 271 -4.21 11.27 10.98
N GLY A 272 -5.17 11.44 10.06
CA GLY A 272 -6.53 11.88 10.36
C GLY A 272 -7.36 10.86 11.12
N ASN A 273 -8.57 11.24 11.49
CA ASN A 273 -9.51 10.38 12.19
C ASN A 273 -10.82 10.29 11.40
N ILE A 274 -11.55 9.19 11.56
CA ILE A 274 -12.90 9.06 11.01
C ILE A 274 -13.87 9.85 11.88
N GLU A 275 -14.56 10.82 11.28
CA GLU A 275 -15.63 11.62 11.89
C GLU A 275 -16.91 11.45 11.07
N GLY A 276 -17.81 10.61 11.57
CA GLY A 276 -19.06 10.32 10.88
C GLY A 276 -18.86 9.61 9.53
N ASP A 277 -19.05 10.34 8.44
CA ASP A 277 -18.98 9.83 7.07
C ASP A 277 -17.75 10.29 6.27
N HIS A 278 -16.77 10.88 6.94
CA HIS A 278 -15.53 11.38 6.33
C HIS A 278 -14.30 11.17 7.22
N ILE A 279 -13.13 11.30 6.61
CA ILE A 279 -11.84 11.32 7.31
C ILE A 279 -11.44 12.79 7.48
N GLU A 280 -11.47 13.27 8.73
CA GLU A 280 -10.99 14.60 9.09
C GLU A 280 -9.46 14.59 9.19
N PRO A 281 -8.74 15.41 8.42
CA PRO A 281 -7.29 15.46 8.46
C PRO A 281 -6.75 15.91 9.82
N ALA A 282 -5.62 15.38 10.25
CA ALA A 282 -4.89 15.88 11.40
C ALA A 282 -4.47 17.34 11.18
N THR A 283 -4.33 18.09 12.28
CA THR A 283 -3.93 19.50 12.26
C THR A 283 -2.47 19.71 12.66
N SER A 284 -1.79 18.67 13.11
CA SER A 284 -0.38 18.66 13.51
C SER A 284 0.29 17.37 13.05
N PRO A 285 1.60 17.40 12.72
CA PRO A 285 2.51 18.57 12.66
C PRO A 285 2.22 19.49 11.46
N VAL A 286 2.71 20.72 11.51
CA VAL A 286 2.81 21.56 10.31
C VAL A 286 3.98 21.07 9.48
N ILE A 287 3.73 20.76 8.20
CA ILE A 287 4.76 20.25 7.28
C ILE A 287 5.04 21.31 6.21
N THR A 288 6.31 21.55 5.94
CA THR A 288 6.77 22.25 4.73
C THR A 288 7.68 21.31 3.93
N ALA A 289 7.49 21.26 2.62
CA ALA A 289 8.16 20.32 1.75
C ALA A 289 8.89 21.01 0.59
N GLN A 290 10.09 20.52 0.27
CA GLN A 290 10.80 20.80 -0.97
C GLN A 290 11.03 19.48 -1.71
N CYS A 291 10.62 19.40 -2.98
CA CYS A 291 10.67 18.16 -3.75
C CYS A 291 11.58 18.28 -4.96
N LEU A 292 12.68 17.50 -4.96
CA LEU A 292 13.66 17.51 -6.04
C LEU A 292 13.64 16.19 -6.82
N ARG A 293 13.81 16.27 -8.14
CA ARG A 293 14.12 15.10 -8.99
C ARG A 293 15.62 14.92 -9.08
N VAL A 294 16.11 13.72 -8.77
CA VAL A 294 17.54 13.41 -8.77
C VAL A 294 17.88 12.28 -9.74
N ALA A 295 19.15 12.21 -10.14
CA ALA A 295 19.69 11.20 -11.04
C ALA A 295 19.82 9.82 -10.38
N CYS A 296 18.71 9.28 -9.86
CA CYS A 296 18.59 7.93 -9.32
C CYS A 296 17.52 7.16 -10.11
N SER A 297 17.76 5.87 -10.38
CA SER A 297 16.78 5.04 -11.08
C SER A 297 15.53 4.82 -10.21
N ASP A 298 15.71 4.31 -8.98
CA ASP A 298 14.68 3.99 -8.02
C ASP A 298 15.11 4.37 -6.60
N GLY A 299 14.13 4.53 -5.71
CA GLY A 299 14.33 4.91 -4.32
C GLY A 299 14.11 6.41 -4.08
N HIS A 300 13.08 6.76 -3.29
CA HIS A 300 12.85 8.13 -2.82
C HIS A 300 13.44 8.29 -1.43
N MET A 301 14.36 9.25 -1.31
CA MET A 301 14.98 9.62 -0.05
C MET A 301 14.36 10.91 0.47
N ALA A 302 14.31 11.08 1.79
CA ALA A 302 13.91 12.31 2.44
C ALA A 302 14.93 12.71 3.52
N ALA A 303 15.30 13.98 3.54
CA ALA A 303 15.95 14.62 4.67
C ALA A 303 14.84 15.32 5.47
N ALA A 304 14.59 14.84 6.69
CA ALA A 304 13.55 15.35 7.58
C ALA A 304 14.16 16.07 8.79
N PHE A 305 13.59 17.20 9.13
CA PHE A 305 13.88 18.00 10.30
C PHE A 305 12.61 18.10 11.12
N VAL A 306 12.68 17.77 12.41
CA VAL A 306 11.47 17.63 13.24
C VAL A 306 11.63 18.33 14.57
N LYS A 307 10.58 19.04 15.00
CA LYS A 307 10.44 19.63 16.33
C LYS A 307 9.29 18.96 17.05
N PHE A 308 9.48 18.66 18.31
CA PHE A 308 8.52 17.97 19.16
C PHE A 308 8.02 18.89 20.28
N LYS A 309 6.82 18.65 20.72
CA LYS A 309 6.32 19.22 21.97
C LYS A 309 6.97 18.54 23.17
N ASN A 310 7.10 17.22 23.11
CA ASN A 310 7.74 16.38 24.11
C ASN A 310 9.01 15.79 23.50
N LYS A 311 10.13 16.53 23.56
CA LYS A 311 11.39 16.12 22.91
C LYS A 311 11.88 14.77 23.42
N PRO A 312 11.94 13.69 22.57
CA PRO A 312 12.53 12.41 22.94
C PRO A 312 14.06 12.48 22.96
N THR A 313 14.71 11.49 23.58
CA THR A 313 16.14 11.22 23.35
C THR A 313 16.35 10.51 22.03
N LYS A 314 17.59 10.49 21.51
CA LYS A 314 17.94 9.75 20.28
C LYS A 314 17.72 8.25 20.47
N GLU A 315 18.06 7.74 21.63
CA GLU A 315 17.91 6.34 22.03
C GLU A 315 16.43 5.91 22.00
N GLU A 316 15.53 6.76 22.51
CA GLU A 316 14.09 6.53 22.46
C GLU A 316 13.58 6.51 21.02
N MET A 317 14.00 7.46 20.17
CA MET A 317 13.62 7.47 18.76
C MET A 317 14.07 6.20 18.04
N ILE A 318 15.32 5.78 18.22
CA ILE A 318 15.86 4.56 17.61
C ILE A 318 15.12 3.32 18.13
N ALA A 319 14.82 3.26 19.42
CA ALA A 319 14.07 2.15 20.02
C ALA A 319 12.65 2.07 19.43
N ARG A 320 11.96 3.22 19.23
CA ARG A 320 10.64 3.28 18.58
C ARG A 320 10.70 2.75 17.15
N TRP A 321 11.68 3.17 16.35
CA TRP A 321 11.83 2.68 14.97
C TRP A 321 12.08 1.17 14.92
N ARG A 322 12.99 0.65 15.76
CA ARG A 322 13.32 -0.78 15.81
C ARG A 322 12.17 -1.67 16.28
N SER A 323 11.32 -1.15 17.14
CA SER A 323 10.19 -1.91 17.71
C SER A 323 8.87 -1.71 16.98
N TYR A 324 8.80 -0.80 15.99
CA TYR A 324 7.56 -0.44 15.34
C TYR A 324 6.95 -1.62 14.57
N LYS A 325 5.71 -1.93 14.87
CA LYS A 325 4.89 -2.91 14.15
C LYS A 325 3.51 -2.31 13.94
N GLY A 326 3.01 -2.47 12.74
CA GLY A 326 1.66 -2.07 12.38
C GLY A 326 0.75 -3.27 12.12
N ARG A 327 -0.47 -2.97 11.71
CA ARG A 327 -1.51 -3.99 11.48
C ARG A 327 -1.10 -5.04 10.45
N ALA A 328 -0.33 -4.66 9.44
CA ALA A 328 0.16 -5.60 8.42
C ALA A 328 1.03 -6.71 9.03
N GLN A 329 1.95 -6.37 9.96
CA GLN A 329 2.79 -7.34 10.67
C GLN A 329 1.99 -8.16 11.69
N GLU A 330 1.00 -7.55 12.36
CA GLU A 330 0.12 -8.25 13.30
C GLU A 330 -0.68 -9.35 12.61
N LEU A 331 -1.21 -9.06 11.43
CA LEU A 331 -1.96 -10.01 10.61
C LEU A 331 -1.06 -11.03 9.88
N GLY A 332 0.25 -10.76 9.78
CA GLY A 332 1.18 -11.58 9.03
C GLY A 332 0.85 -11.63 7.54
N LEU A 333 0.51 -10.46 6.96
CA LEU A 333 0.13 -10.35 5.55
C LEU A 333 1.29 -10.79 4.64
N PRO A 334 1.02 -11.43 3.48
CA PRO A 334 2.05 -12.01 2.61
C PRO A 334 3.12 -11.03 2.15
N SER A 335 2.73 -9.79 1.82
CA SER A 335 3.66 -8.75 1.35
C SER A 335 4.17 -7.83 2.47
N ALA A 336 3.79 -8.10 3.74
CA ALA A 336 4.26 -7.29 4.86
C ALA A 336 5.76 -7.54 5.12
N PRO A 337 6.58 -6.49 5.24
CA PRO A 337 7.98 -6.63 5.65
C PRO A 337 8.05 -7.14 7.09
N GLU A 338 9.03 -7.96 7.39
CA GLU A 338 9.27 -8.41 8.78
C GLU A 338 9.71 -7.23 9.65
N HIS A 339 10.61 -6.42 9.11
CA HIS A 339 11.09 -5.18 9.72
C HIS A 339 10.64 -3.98 8.88
N PHE A 340 9.52 -3.36 9.27
CA PHE A 340 8.99 -2.21 8.54
C PHE A 340 9.93 -1.02 8.55
N LEU A 341 10.50 -0.69 9.72
CA LEU A 341 11.46 0.39 9.91
C LEU A 341 12.81 -0.19 10.33
N THR A 342 13.86 0.17 9.60
CA THR A 342 15.23 -0.23 9.92
C THR A 342 16.12 0.99 10.11
N TYR A 343 16.72 1.13 11.30
CA TYR A 343 17.67 2.19 11.60
C TYR A 343 19.12 1.72 11.39
N PHE A 344 19.88 2.51 10.64
CA PHE A 344 21.30 2.32 10.35
C PHE A 344 22.14 3.26 11.21
N GLU A 345 23.18 2.69 11.88
CA GLU A 345 24.12 3.46 12.69
C GLU A 345 25.23 4.12 11.85
N GLU A 346 25.50 3.57 10.67
CA GLU A 346 26.56 4.03 9.80
C GLU A 346 26.28 5.43 9.25
N ASP A 347 27.28 6.29 9.30
CA ASP A 347 27.19 7.69 8.88
C ASP A 347 26.83 7.90 7.40
N ASN A 348 27.09 6.92 6.55
CA ASN A 348 26.83 6.99 5.11
C ASN A 348 25.56 6.20 4.68
N ARG A 349 24.68 5.82 5.61
CA ARG A 349 23.41 5.10 5.34
C ARG A 349 22.21 5.93 5.79
N PRO A 350 21.03 5.76 5.15
CA PRO A 350 20.77 4.88 4.01
C PRO A 350 21.28 5.43 2.68
N GLN A 351 21.55 4.51 1.73
CA GLN A 351 21.90 4.84 0.34
C GLN A 351 20.89 4.19 -0.62
N THR A 352 20.42 4.94 -1.62
CA THR A 352 19.41 4.42 -2.56
C THR A 352 19.81 3.10 -3.22
N ARG A 353 21.08 2.96 -3.61
CA ARG A 353 21.57 1.75 -4.29
C ARG A 353 21.69 0.54 -3.38
N LEU A 354 21.96 0.75 -2.10
CA LEU A 354 22.20 -0.34 -1.14
C LEU A 354 20.94 -0.74 -0.38
N ASP A 355 20.02 0.22 -0.14
CA ASP A 355 18.98 0.06 0.88
C ASP A 355 17.56 0.11 0.35
N ARG A 356 17.35 0.56 -0.91
CA ARG A 356 16.01 0.67 -1.48
C ARG A 356 15.27 -0.67 -1.61
N ASP A 357 16.02 -1.77 -1.75
CA ASP A 357 15.47 -3.12 -1.91
C ASP A 357 15.34 -3.88 -0.58
N LEU A 358 15.58 -3.22 0.57
CA LEU A 358 15.42 -3.81 1.89
C LEU A 358 13.99 -4.37 2.07
N GLU A 359 13.89 -5.60 2.65
CA GLU A 359 12.62 -6.30 2.82
C GLU A 359 11.85 -6.45 1.48
N GLY A 360 12.55 -6.77 0.40
CA GLY A 360 11.96 -6.85 -0.93
C GLY A 360 11.45 -5.51 -1.47
N GLY A 361 11.99 -4.39 -0.99
CA GLY A 361 11.56 -3.02 -1.32
C GLY A 361 10.32 -2.55 -0.55
N MET A 362 9.91 -3.29 0.48
CA MET A 362 8.77 -2.95 1.33
C MET A 362 9.18 -2.33 2.68
N GLY A 363 10.47 -2.39 3.05
CA GLY A 363 11.02 -1.71 4.22
C GLY A 363 11.26 -0.23 4.01
N VAL A 364 11.38 0.51 5.12
CA VAL A 364 11.83 1.91 5.17
C VAL A 364 13.12 1.98 5.95
N SER A 365 14.17 2.46 5.29
CA SER A 365 15.50 2.62 5.86
C SER A 365 15.65 4.02 6.48
N ILE A 366 16.16 4.10 7.70
CA ILE A 366 16.35 5.35 8.45
C ILE A 366 17.79 5.41 8.92
N GLY A 367 18.40 6.60 8.92
CA GLY A 367 19.73 6.81 9.46
C GLY A 367 20.06 8.27 9.64
N ARG A 368 21.30 8.58 10.02
CA ARG A 368 21.75 9.95 10.19
C ARG A 368 20.95 10.75 11.23
N LEU A 369 20.46 10.13 12.29
CA LEU A 369 19.78 10.84 13.38
C LEU A 369 20.78 11.72 14.14
N ARG A 370 20.53 13.02 14.16
CA ARG A 370 21.38 14.04 14.81
C ARG A 370 20.51 15.13 15.40
N GLU A 371 21.01 15.79 16.44
CA GLU A 371 20.45 17.07 16.91
C GLU A 371 20.54 18.14 15.81
N ASP A 372 19.61 19.07 15.84
CA ASP A 372 19.55 20.20 14.92
C ASP A 372 19.53 21.53 15.67
N ALA A 373 20.06 22.59 15.05
CA ALA A 373 20.15 23.89 15.67
C ALA A 373 18.83 24.70 15.65
N LEU A 374 17.93 24.39 14.71
CA LEU A 374 16.64 25.08 14.53
C LEU A 374 15.46 24.21 14.93
N TYR A 375 15.60 22.91 14.69
CA TYR A 375 14.66 21.86 15.10
C TYR A 375 15.26 21.06 16.24
N ASP A 376 14.53 20.09 16.78
CA ASP A 376 15.08 19.20 17.79
C ASP A 376 16.02 18.18 17.18
N TYR A 377 15.58 17.56 16.09
CA TYR A 377 16.32 16.52 15.38
C TYR A 377 16.20 16.59 13.87
N LYS A 378 17.18 15.98 13.20
CA LYS A 378 17.14 15.68 11.76
C LYS A 378 17.62 14.27 11.51
N PHE A 379 17.03 13.66 10.48
CA PHE A 379 17.39 12.32 10.02
C PHE A 379 17.21 12.19 8.50
N VAL A 380 17.70 11.09 7.94
CA VAL A 380 17.48 10.73 6.53
C VAL A 380 16.73 9.42 6.48
N SER A 381 15.76 9.31 5.59
CA SER A 381 15.00 8.09 5.38
C SER A 381 14.82 7.78 3.89
N LEU A 382 14.57 6.51 3.57
CA LEU A 382 14.52 6.00 2.20
C LEU A 382 13.47 4.91 2.08
N SER A 383 12.69 4.93 1.00
CA SER A 383 11.81 3.84 0.60
C SER A 383 11.86 3.58 -0.91
N HIS A 384 11.52 2.37 -1.34
CA HIS A 384 11.42 2.05 -2.77
C HIS A 384 10.12 2.61 -3.35
N ASN A 385 10.23 3.60 -4.24
CA ASN A 385 9.08 4.35 -4.76
C ASN A 385 8.13 3.57 -5.66
N THR A 386 8.59 2.53 -6.39
CA THR A 386 7.72 1.72 -7.27
C THR A 386 7.23 0.42 -6.61
N LEU A 387 7.85 -0.01 -5.50
CA LEU A 387 7.39 -1.12 -4.66
C LEU A 387 6.59 -0.56 -3.48
N ARG A 388 7.21 -0.24 -2.35
CA ARG A 388 6.53 0.37 -1.19
C ARG A 388 5.68 1.57 -1.60
N GLY A 389 6.27 2.45 -2.39
CA GLY A 389 5.67 3.71 -2.86
C GLY A 389 4.57 3.53 -3.92
N ALA A 390 4.38 2.37 -4.55
CA ALA A 390 3.38 2.16 -5.59
C ALA A 390 2.76 0.75 -5.54
N ALA A 391 3.13 -0.15 -6.47
CA ALA A 391 2.45 -1.44 -6.66
C ALA A 391 2.49 -2.32 -5.39
N GLY A 392 3.62 -2.44 -4.73
CA GLY A 392 3.76 -3.27 -3.51
C GLY A 392 2.88 -2.74 -2.38
N GLY A 393 2.87 -1.40 -2.16
CA GLY A 393 1.99 -0.81 -1.15
C GLY A 393 0.50 -0.99 -1.45
N ALA A 394 0.10 -1.02 -2.73
CA ALA A 394 -1.29 -1.30 -3.10
C ALA A 394 -1.64 -2.79 -2.95
N VAL A 395 -0.70 -3.71 -3.24
CA VAL A 395 -0.88 -5.15 -2.97
C VAL A 395 -1.08 -5.37 -1.47
N LEU A 396 -0.22 -4.80 -0.63
CA LEU A 396 -0.34 -4.91 0.83
C LEU A 396 -1.65 -4.29 1.36
N MET A 397 -2.12 -3.18 0.77
CA MET A 397 -3.43 -2.60 1.09
C MET A 397 -4.57 -3.55 0.71
N ALA A 398 -4.50 -4.20 -0.45
CA ALA A 398 -5.51 -5.18 -0.85
C ALA A 398 -5.50 -6.41 0.07
N GLU A 399 -4.33 -6.90 0.47
CA GLU A 399 -4.20 -7.98 1.46
C GLU A 399 -4.86 -7.61 2.79
N LEU A 400 -4.64 -6.38 3.30
CA LEU A 400 -5.30 -5.89 4.50
C LEU A 400 -6.82 -5.91 4.35
N LEU A 401 -7.34 -5.36 3.26
CA LEU A 401 -8.78 -5.28 3.00
C LEU A 401 -9.43 -6.66 2.85
N CYS A 402 -8.71 -7.64 2.28
CA CYS A 402 -9.13 -9.03 2.24
C CYS A 402 -9.14 -9.66 3.65
N ALA A 403 -8.04 -9.49 4.40
CA ALA A 403 -7.89 -10.07 5.74
C ALA A 403 -8.93 -9.53 6.74
N GLU A 404 -9.40 -8.30 6.53
CA GLU A 404 -10.43 -7.66 7.37
C GLU A 404 -11.86 -7.79 6.80
N GLY A 405 -12.06 -8.59 5.73
CA GLY A 405 -13.38 -8.96 5.20
C GLY A 405 -14.05 -7.90 4.31
N TYR A 406 -13.37 -6.82 3.94
CA TYR A 406 -13.96 -5.79 3.07
C TYR A 406 -14.15 -6.25 1.62
N MET A 407 -13.40 -7.29 1.19
CA MET A 407 -13.43 -7.84 -0.18
C MET A 407 -14.40 -9.03 -0.32
N ASP A 408 -15.03 -9.48 0.75
CA ASP A 408 -15.93 -10.64 0.74
C ASP A 408 -17.13 -10.41 -0.18
N ARG A 409 -17.63 -11.52 -0.80
CA ARG A 409 -18.77 -11.52 -1.72
C ARG A 409 -20.11 -11.54 -1.00
#